data_f93461123125f53eb0d170438cf60ca0
#
_entry.id   f93461123125f53eb0d170438cf60ca0
#
_cell.length_a   1.000
_cell.length_b   1.000
_cell.length_c   1.000
_cell.angle_alpha   90.00
_cell.angle_beta   90.00
_cell.angle_gamma   90.00
#
_symmetry.space_group_name_H-M   'P 1'
#
loop_
_entity.id
_entity.type
_entity.pdbx_description
1 polymer ?
#
loop_
_entity_poly.entity_id
_entity_poly.type
_entity_poly.pdbx_seq_one_letter_code
_entity_poly.pdbx_strand_id
1 'polypeptide(L)'
;MSNPSMYRSLAETDPQIAAAIDNETRRQHEGLELIASENFVSEAVLEAAGSVFTNKYAEGYPGKRYYGGCEFTDVVEELARTRAKQLFKAEYANVQPHAGSQANMAAYAAVLQPGDTILGLNLAHGGHLTHGHHLNFSGKTYKIIPYGVTKETETIDYDELERLAEKERPKMIIGGGSAYPRIIDFARMRQIADKVGAIYLVDMAHFAGLVAGGVHPSPVPHAQIVTSTTHKTLRGPRAGMILAKAELGPAIDKTVFPGMQGGPLVHIIAAKAVCFQEAMQPEFKVYARQVVANAKVLAETLAAEGYRIISGGTDTHVMLVDVFAKGMLGSEAEKALGEAAITVNKNAIPFDTNPPLKPSGIRIGSPALTTRGMKETEMRQVARWISEALHHRKEADVLAKIRGQVLELAEAFPLYAERRAKAHAEVRA
;
A
#
# COMPACT_ATOMS: atom_id res chain seq x y z
N MET A 1 -22.52 20.11 -35.37
CA MET A 1 -21.18 20.72 -35.30
C MET A 1 -20.54 20.24 -34.03
N SER A 2 -19.35 19.61 -34.11
CA SER A 2 -18.60 19.19 -32.93
C SER A 2 -18.16 20.42 -32.14
N ASN A 3 -18.24 20.37 -30.82
CA ASN A 3 -17.69 21.46 -29.97
C ASN A 3 -16.16 21.39 -30.00
N PRO A 4 -15.44 22.34 -30.62
CA PRO A 4 -13.98 22.25 -30.79
C PRO A 4 -13.22 22.19 -29.47
N SER A 5 -13.79 22.71 -28.38
CA SER A 5 -13.15 22.68 -27.06
C SER A 5 -13.04 21.27 -26.45
N MET A 6 -13.88 20.33 -26.89
CA MET A 6 -13.84 18.94 -26.42
C MET A 6 -12.62 18.15 -26.91
N TYR A 7 -11.88 18.66 -27.87
CA TYR A 7 -10.75 17.95 -28.52
C TYR A 7 -9.40 18.60 -28.22
N ARG A 8 -9.37 19.64 -27.38
CA ARG A 8 -8.12 20.24 -26.96
C ARG A 8 -7.32 19.30 -26.07
N SER A 9 -6.02 19.30 -26.23
CA SER A 9 -5.11 18.60 -25.34
C SER A 9 -5.15 19.20 -23.92
N LEU A 10 -4.56 18.49 -22.95
CA LEU A 10 -4.43 19.01 -21.59
C LEU A 10 -3.58 20.31 -21.59
N ALA A 11 -2.48 20.33 -22.34
CA ALA A 11 -1.60 21.49 -22.41
C ALA A 11 -2.30 22.74 -23.00
N GLU A 12 -3.21 22.55 -23.98
CA GLU A 12 -4.00 23.64 -24.53
C GLU A 12 -5.13 24.09 -23.59
N THR A 13 -5.65 23.18 -22.74
CA THR A 13 -6.79 23.46 -21.85
C THR A 13 -6.33 24.02 -20.52
N ASP A 14 -5.31 23.41 -19.92
CA ASP A 14 -4.74 23.78 -18.62
C ASP A 14 -3.24 23.53 -18.59
N PRO A 15 -2.44 24.49 -19.07
CA PRO A 15 -0.99 24.35 -19.10
C PRO A 15 -0.34 24.23 -17.70
N GLN A 16 -1.03 24.70 -16.64
CA GLN A 16 -0.50 24.59 -15.27
C GLN A 16 -0.60 23.15 -14.77
N ILE A 17 -1.71 22.47 -15.03
CA ILE A 17 -1.86 21.05 -14.69
C ILE A 17 -0.96 20.19 -15.58
N ALA A 18 -0.83 20.49 -16.86
CA ALA A 18 0.12 19.77 -17.74
C ALA A 18 1.55 19.86 -17.19
N ALA A 19 2.01 21.08 -16.86
CA ALA A 19 3.33 21.28 -16.28
C ALA A 19 3.52 20.59 -14.92
N ALA A 20 2.49 20.52 -14.08
CA ALA A 20 2.54 19.80 -12.80
C ALA A 20 2.72 18.29 -13.00
N ILE A 21 2.02 17.70 -13.99
CA ILE A 21 2.13 16.27 -14.32
C ILE A 21 3.54 15.97 -14.89
N ASP A 22 4.07 16.82 -15.75
CA ASP A 22 5.42 16.66 -16.31
C ASP A 22 6.49 16.77 -15.23
N ASN A 23 6.35 17.72 -14.31
CA ASN A 23 7.23 17.88 -13.17
C ASN A 23 7.20 16.66 -12.24
N GLU A 24 6.01 16.10 -11.97
CA GLU A 24 5.89 14.89 -11.16
C GLU A 24 6.46 13.66 -11.88
N THR A 25 6.23 13.52 -13.19
CA THR A 25 6.83 12.45 -14.00
C THR A 25 8.35 12.52 -13.94
N ARG A 26 8.93 13.72 -14.03
CA ARG A 26 10.38 13.96 -13.88
C ARG A 26 10.85 13.63 -12.47
N ARG A 27 10.15 14.11 -11.43
CA ARG A 27 10.50 13.83 -10.03
C ARG A 27 10.55 12.32 -9.75
N GLN A 28 9.55 11.56 -10.22
CA GLN A 28 9.51 10.11 -10.06
C GLN A 28 10.65 9.41 -10.78
N HIS A 29 11.06 9.92 -11.94
CA HIS A 29 12.19 9.38 -12.68
C HIS A 29 13.53 9.69 -12.02
N GLU A 30 13.76 10.96 -11.62
CA GLU A 30 15.03 11.46 -11.10
C GLU A 30 15.33 11.05 -9.65
N GLY A 31 14.32 10.60 -8.89
CA GLY A 31 14.47 10.20 -7.49
C GLY A 31 14.45 8.69 -7.27
N LEU A 32 14.92 8.28 -6.09
CA LEU A 32 14.75 6.91 -5.57
C LEU A 32 13.58 6.86 -4.60
N GLU A 33 12.47 6.25 -5.02
CA GLU A 33 11.26 6.10 -4.22
C GLU A 33 11.38 4.88 -3.29
N LEU A 34 11.46 5.12 -2.00
CA LEU A 34 11.58 4.10 -0.96
C LEU A 34 10.44 4.16 0.07
N ILE A 35 9.38 4.93 -0.16
CA ILE A 35 8.17 4.83 0.65
C ILE A 35 7.55 3.46 0.42
N ALA A 36 7.46 2.65 1.47
CA ALA A 36 7.05 1.24 1.39
C ALA A 36 5.63 1.02 0.84
N SER A 37 4.78 2.05 0.86
CA SER A 37 3.41 2.04 0.36
C SER A 37 3.27 2.63 -1.05
N GLU A 38 4.37 2.96 -1.73
CA GLU A 38 4.38 3.49 -3.09
C GLU A 38 4.97 2.51 -4.10
N ASN A 39 4.52 2.65 -5.34
CA ASN A 39 4.98 1.84 -6.46
C ASN A 39 4.64 2.56 -7.78
N PHE A 40 5.24 2.09 -8.87
CA PHE A 40 4.97 2.59 -10.21
C PHE A 40 4.08 1.60 -10.97
N VAL A 41 2.99 2.10 -11.52
CA VAL A 41 2.06 1.28 -12.32
C VAL A 41 2.54 1.20 -13.78
N SER A 42 2.05 0.20 -14.50
CA SER A 42 2.29 0.08 -15.94
C SER A 42 1.54 1.16 -16.75
N GLU A 43 1.98 1.40 -17.99
CA GLU A 43 1.26 2.25 -18.94
C GLU A 43 -0.17 1.76 -19.17
N ALA A 44 -0.38 0.43 -19.25
CA ALA A 44 -1.70 -0.16 -19.43
C ALA A 44 -2.66 0.16 -18.26
N VAL A 45 -2.16 0.19 -17.03
CA VAL A 45 -2.96 0.61 -15.86
C VAL A 45 -3.31 2.09 -15.94
N LEU A 46 -2.37 2.96 -16.37
CA LEU A 46 -2.61 4.40 -16.55
C LEU A 46 -3.61 4.66 -17.68
N GLU A 47 -3.50 3.94 -18.79
CA GLU A 47 -4.42 4.04 -19.92
C GLU A 47 -5.85 3.62 -19.54
N ALA A 48 -6.00 2.51 -18.83
CA ALA A 48 -7.30 2.07 -18.32
C ALA A 48 -7.91 3.08 -17.35
N ALA A 49 -7.10 3.67 -16.46
CA ALA A 49 -7.54 4.67 -15.49
C ALA A 49 -7.98 5.99 -16.18
N GLY A 50 -7.38 6.35 -17.31
CA GLY A 50 -7.75 7.52 -18.12
C GLY A 50 -8.83 7.26 -19.17
N SER A 51 -9.52 6.14 -19.12
CA SER A 51 -10.48 5.71 -20.16
C SER A 51 -11.84 6.44 -20.04
N VAL A 52 -12.63 6.31 -21.13
CA VAL A 52 -14.00 6.87 -21.22
C VAL A 52 -14.98 6.31 -20.20
N PHE A 53 -14.63 5.26 -19.48
CA PHE A 53 -15.42 4.74 -18.36
C PHE A 53 -15.60 5.74 -17.24
N THR A 54 -14.81 6.81 -17.17
CA THR A 54 -15.03 7.94 -16.27
C THR A 54 -16.40 8.60 -16.45
N ASN A 55 -17.01 8.50 -17.65
CA ASN A 55 -18.29 9.11 -17.98
C ASN A 55 -19.49 8.27 -17.51
N LYS A 56 -19.27 6.99 -17.13
CA LYS A 56 -20.36 6.05 -16.91
C LYS A 56 -20.85 6.00 -15.48
N TYR A 57 -22.12 6.30 -15.26
CA TYR A 57 -22.80 6.11 -13.97
C TYR A 57 -23.37 4.69 -13.86
N ALA A 58 -22.90 3.90 -12.89
CA ALA A 58 -23.18 2.45 -12.84
C ALA A 58 -23.48 1.93 -11.43
N GLU A 59 -24.37 2.61 -10.69
CA GLU A 59 -24.84 2.15 -9.38
C GLU A 59 -25.43 0.73 -9.45
N GLY A 60 -25.19 -0.05 -8.41
CA GLY A 60 -25.53 -1.47 -8.34
C GLY A 60 -24.35 -2.38 -8.70
N TYR A 61 -24.66 -3.56 -9.18
CA TYR A 61 -23.69 -4.62 -9.46
C TYR A 61 -23.95 -5.25 -10.85
N PRO A 62 -23.02 -6.01 -11.43
CA PRO A 62 -23.24 -6.68 -12.73
C PRO A 62 -24.57 -7.41 -12.80
N GLY A 63 -25.33 -7.16 -13.87
CA GLY A 63 -26.67 -7.71 -14.09
C GLY A 63 -27.79 -7.10 -13.21
N LYS A 64 -27.46 -6.20 -12.27
CA LYS A 64 -28.39 -5.55 -11.33
C LYS A 64 -28.08 -4.07 -11.18
N ARG A 65 -27.96 -3.32 -12.30
CA ARG A 65 -27.69 -1.89 -12.29
C ARG A 65 -28.98 -1.08 -12.18
N TYR A 66 -28.86 0.08 -11.58
CA TYR A 66 -29.95 1.07 -11.53
C TYR A 66 -30.03 1.93 -12.79
N TYR A 67 -29.02 1.87 -13.68
CA TYR A 67 -28.90 2.67 -14.90
C TYR A 67 -28.75 1.79 -16.13
N GLY A 68 -29.26 2.28 -17.28
CA GLY A 68 -29.04 1.63 -18.58
C GLY A 68 -27.64 1.87 -19.14
N GLY A 69 -27.27 1.16 -20.23
CA GLY A 69 -25.99 1.32 -20.91
C GLY A 69 -24.80 0.79 -20.12
N CYS A 70 -25.00 -0.23 -19.28
CA CYS A 70 -23.96 -0.80 -18.41
C CYS A 70 -23.37 -2.11 -18.93
N GLU A 71 -23.70 -2.54 -20.15
CA GLU A 71 -23.25 -3.81 -20.73
C GLU A 71 -21.72 -3.99 -20.67
N PHE A 72 -20.96 -2.95 -21.01
CA PHE A 72 -19.49 -3.01 -20.97
C PHE A 72 -18.94 -2.76 -19.55
N THR A 73 -19.66 -2.02 -18.73
CA THR A 73 -19.33 -1.86 -17.29
C THR A 73 -19.43 -3.20 -16.57
N ASP A 74 -20.45 -3.99 -16.87
CA ASP A 74 -20.63 -5.33 -16.31
C ASP A 74 -19.48 -6.25 -16.70
N VAL A 75 -19.03 -6.20 -17.95
CA VAL A 75 -17.85 -6.92 -18.40
C VAL A 75 -16.59 -6.54 -17.60
N VAL A 76 -16.35 -5.25 -17.45
CA VAL A 76 -15.18 -4.73 -16.72
C VAL A 76 -15.19 -5.15 -15.26
N GLU A 77 -16.32 -4.95 -14.57
CA GLU A 77 -16.42 -5.29 -13.16
C GLU A 77 -16.36 -6.80 -12.92
N GLU A 78 -17.00 -7.61 -13.76
CA GLU A 78 -16.94 -9.06 -13.63
C GLU A 78 -15.53 -9.62 -13.92
N LEU A 79 -14.80 -9.05 -14.88
CA LEU A 79 -13.39 -9.38 -15.09
C LEU A 79 -12.55 -9.06 -13.85
N ALA A 80 -12.73 -7.88 -13.24
CA ALA A 80 -12.00 -7.51 -12.04
C ALA A 80 -12.32 -8.44 -10.86
N ARG A 81 -13.60 -8.75 -10.62
CA ARG A 81 -14.05 -9.67 -9.57
C ARG A 81 -13.49 -11.08 -9.77
N THR A 82 -13.61 -11.61 -10.98
CA THR A 82 -13.15 -12.95 -11.33
C THR A 82 -11.63 -13.07 -11.18
N ARG A 83 -10.87 -12.11 -11.70
CA ARG A 83 -9.41 -12.07 -11.59
C ARG A 83 -8.95 -11.93 -10.14
N ALA A 84 -9.60 -11.10 -9.33
CA ALA A 84 -9.30 -11.00 -7.90
C ALA A 84 -9.51 -12.33 -7.17
N LYS A 85 -10.65 -13.01 -7.42
CA LYS A 85 -10.93 -14.34 -6.86
C LYS A 85 -9.88 -15.38 -7.29
N GLN A 86 -9.51 -15.41 -8.56
CA GLN A 86 -8.51 -16.34 -9.08
C GLN A 86 -7.12 -16.08 -8.49
N LEU A 87 -6.69 -14.81 -8.47
CA LEU A 87 -5.37 -14.40 -7.99
C LEU A 87 -5.14 -14.76 -6.53
N PHE A 88 -6.15 -14.54 -5.67
CA PHE A 88 -6.07 -14.75 -4.23
C PHE A 88 -6.74 -16.04 -3.76
N LYS A 89 -7.34 -16.82 -4.67
CA LYS A 89 -8.12 -18.03 -4.35
C LYS A 89 -9.25 -17.74 -3.36
N ALA A 90 -9.94 -16.62 -3.54
CA ALA A 90 -11.03 -16.18 -2.70
C ALA A 90 -12.39 -16.65 -3.27
N GLU A 91 -13.35 -16.91 -2.38
CA GLU A 91 -14.71 -17.31 -2.75
C GLU A 91 -15.52 -16.13 -3.28
N TYR A 92 -15.28 -14.95 -2.74
CA TYR A 92 -16.00 -13.71 -3.06
C TYR A 92 -15.04 -12.54 -3.18
N ALA A 93 -15.39 -11.57 -4.06
CA ALA A 93 -14.67 -10.32 -4.23
C ALA A 93 -15.63 -9.16 -4.52
N ASN A 94 -15.43 -8.03 -3.83
CA ASN A 94 -16.00 -6.72 -4.17
C ASN A 94 -14.86 -5.77 -4.56
N VAL A 95 -14.93 -5.23 -5.78
CA VAL A 95 -13.90 -4.37 -6.37
C VAL A 95 -14.31 -2.91 -6.46
N GLN A 96 -15.46 -2.54 -5.89
CA GLN A 96 -15.97 -1.17 -5.91
C GLN A 96 -15.34 -0.23 -4.87
N PRO A 97 -14.74 -0.64 -3.73
CA PRO A 97 -14.16 0.31 -2.79
C PRO A 97 -13.18 1.27 -3.46
N HIS A 98 -13.38 2.59 -3.24
CA HIS A 98 -12.56 3.65 -3.83
C HIS A 98 -11.16 3.71 -3.22
N ALA A 99 -10.99 3.29 -1.96
CA ALA A 99 -9.70 3.23 -1.26
C ALA A 99 -9.70 2.12 -0.21
N GLY A 100 -8.51 1.78 0.31
CA GLY A 100 -8.38 0.79 1.39
C GLY A 100 -9.15 1.17 2.66
N SER A 101 -9.19 2.45 3.00
CA SER A 101 -9.99 2.93 4.16
C SER A 101 -11.47 2.66 3.99
N GLN A 102 -12.02 2.84 2.78
CA GLN A 102 -13.43 2.55 2.48
C GLN A 102 -13.68 1.04 2.42
N ALA A 103 -12.71 0.25 1.96
CA ALA A 103 -12.79 -1.21 2.03
C ALA A 103 -12.89 -1.70 3.50
N ASN A 104 -12.04 -1.17 4.38
CA ASN A 104 -12.10 -1.47 5.81
C ASN A 104 -13.42 -1.00 6.44
N MET A 105 -13.85 0.21 6.13
CA MET A 105 -15.09 0.77 6.64
C MET A 105 -16.30 -0.09 6.25
N ALA A 106 -16.39 -0.49 4.98
CA ALA A 106 -17.46 -1.36 4.49
C ALA A 106 -17.39 -2.77 5.10
N ALA A 107 -16.18 -3.34 5.21
CA ALA A 107 -15.99 -4.64 5.82
C ALA A 107 -16.42 -4.68 7.29
N TYR A 108 -16.09 -3.64 8.06
CA TYR A 108 -16.51 -3.56 9.47
C TYR A 108 -18.02 -3.40 9.59
N ALA A 109 -18.60 -2.44 8.88
CA ALA A 109 -20.03 -2.17 8.97
C ALA A 109 -20.91 -3.29 8.39
N ALA A 110 -20.36 -4.20 7.58
CA ALA A 110 -21.08 -5.38 7.11
C ALA A 110 -21.34 -6.42 8.22
N VAL A 111 -20.52 -6.42 9.28
CA VAL A 111 -20.56 -7.48 10.32
C VAL A 111 -20.58 -6.94 11.75
N LEU A 112 -20.43 -5.63 11.95
CA LEU A 112 -20.41 -4.99 13.27
C LEU A 112 -21.48 -3.92 13.40
N GLN A 113 -21.84 -3.63 14.66
CA GLN A 113 -22.66 -2.48 15.03
C GLN A 113 -21.78 -1.38 15.68
N PRO A 114 -22.18 -0.10 15.61
CA PRO A 114 -21.51 0.95 16.38
C PRO A 114 -21.38 0.60 17.87
N GLY A 115 -20.18 0.77 18.42
CA GLY A 115 -19.86 0.42 19.81
C GLY A 115 -19.32 -0.99 20.01
N ASP A 116 -19.38 -1.87 19.01
CA ASP A 116 -18.75 -3.18 19.09
C ASP A 116 -17.24 -3.09 19.33
N THR A 117 -16.71 -4.07 20.07
CA THR A 117 -15.28 -4.11 20.40
C THR A 117 -14.46 -4.74 19.28
N ILE A 118 -13.39 -4.07 18.89
CA ILE A 118 -12.39 -4.51 17.89
C ILE A 118 -11.02 -4.58 18.56
N LEU A 119 -10.27 -5.66 18.33
CA LEU A 119 -8.83 -5.73 18.58
C LEU A 119 -8.08 -5.41 17.29
N GLY A 120 -7.19 -4.40 17.33
CA GLY A 120 -6.36 -4.00 16.21
C GLY A 120 -4.90 -3.77 16.63
N LEU A 121 -3.95 -3.95 15.71
CA LEU A 121 -2.54 -3.67 15.99
C LEU A 121 -2.35 -2.18 16.28
N ASN A 122 -1.67 -1.87 17.39
CA ASN A 122 -1.37 -0.51 17.81
C ASN A 122 -0.65 0.25 16.68
N LEU A 123 -1.08 1.49 16.42
CA LEU A 123 -0.49 2.33 15.37
C LEU A 123 1.02 2.52 15.56
N ALA A 124 1.48 2.75 16.80
CA ALA A 124 2.89 2.89 17.12
C ALA A 124 3.69 1.59 16.95
N HIS A 125 3.03 0.44 16.92
CA HIS A 125 3.63 -0.87 16.70
C HIS A 125 3.45 -1.39 15.24
N GLY A 126 3.07 -0.50 14.33
CA GLY A 126 2.96 -0.79 12.90
C GLY A 126 1.54 -0.99 12.38
N GLY A 127 0.49 -0.73 13.17
CA GLY A 127 -0.91 -0.75 12.72
C GLY A 127 -1.23 0.30 11.65
N HIS A 128 -2.47 0.31 11.18
CA HIS A 128 -2.98 1.33 10.25
C HIS A 128 -3.98 2.24 10.96
N LEU A 129 -4.16 3.47 10.44
CA LEU A 129 -5.15 4.42 11.00
C LEU A 129 -6.56 3.81 11.10
N THR A 130 -6.97 3.02 10.12
CA THR A 130 -8.29 2.36 10.09
C THR A 130 -8.40 1.15 11.02
N HIS A 131 -7.33 0.79 11.74
CA HIS A 131 -7.36 -0.28 12.75
C HIS A 131 -7.69 0.26 14.16
N GLY A 132 -8.21 1.49 14.26
CA GLY A 132 -8.72 2.01 15.52
C GLY A 132 -8.14 3.35 15.98
N HIS A 133 -7.44 4.10 15.13
CA HIS A 133 -6.96 5.43 15.52
C HIS A 133 -8.13 6.36 15.89
N HIS A 134 -8.03 7.06 17.02
CA HIS A 134 -9.13 7.86 17.61
C HIS A 134 -9.70 8.96 16.70
N LEU A 135 -8.91 9.49 15.76
CA LEU A 135 -9.38 10.48 14.77
C LEU A 135 -10.02 9.83 13.53
N ASN A 136 -9.81 8.52 13.35
CA ASN A 136 -10.35 7.78 12.21
C ASN A 136 -11.79 7.33 12.48
N PHE A 137 -12.55 7.02 11.41
CA PHE A 137 -13.89 6.46 11.54
C PHE A 137 -13.92 5.25 12.49
N SER A 138 -12.91 4.37 12.41
CA SER A 138 -12.85 3.16 13.21
C SER A 138 -12.80 3.44 14.72
N GLY A 139 -11.95 4.38 15.15
CA GLY A 139 -11.87 4.77 16.56
C GLY A 139 -13.03 5.64 17.05
N LYS A 140 -13.79 6.25 16.12
CA LYS A 140 -14.99 7.03 16.44
C LYS A 140 -16.26 6.18 16.54
N THR A 141 -16.30 5.06 15.82
CA THR A 141 -17.49 4.21 15.68
C THR A 141 -17.44 3.01 16.60
N TYR A 142 -16.25 2.44 16.88
CA TYR A 142 -16.09 1.18 17.59
C TYR A 142 -15.26 1.35 18.87
N LYS A 143 -15.45 0.44 19.82
CA LYS A 143 -14.57 0.34 21.00
C LYS A 143 -13.29 -0.38 20.59
N ILE A 144 -12.16 0.32 20.61
CA ILE A 144 -10.87 -0.21 20.17
C ILE A 144 -10.03 -0.65 21.35
N ILE A 145 -9.53 -1.87 21.30
CA ILE A 145 -8.52 -2.41 22.21
C ILE A 145 -7.28 -2.71 21.37
N PRO A 146 -6.18 -1.97 21.55
CA PRO A 146 -4.96 -2.22 20.80
C PRO A 146 -4.21 -3.43 21.37
N TYR A 147 -3.73 -4.31 20.50
CA TYR A 147 -2.69 -5.27 20.82
C TYR A 147 -1.33 -4.79 20.26
N GLY A 148 -0.24 -5.37 20.73
CA GLY A 148 1.09 -4.88 20.41
C GLY A 148 2.08 -5.95 19.98
N VAL A 149 3.35 -5.54 20.01
CA VAL A 149 4.52 -6.41 19.82
C VAL A 149 5.23 -6.60 21.16
N THR A 150 6.02 -7.67 21.29
CA THR A 150 6.89 -7.85 22.47
C THR A 150 8.01 -6.81 22.45
N LYS A 151 8.53 -6.49 23.61
CA LYS A 151 9.65 -5.53 23.73
C LYS A 151 10.98 -6.14 23.27
N GLU A 152 11.12 -7.43 23.47
CA GLU A 152 12.34 -8.19 23.21
C GLU A 152 12.58 -8.44 21.72
N THR A 153 11.53 -8.82 21.00
CA THR A 153 11.63 -9.22 19.59
C THR A 153 11.03 -8.22 18.62
N GLU A 154 10.21 -7.27 19.11
CA GLU A 154 9.43 -6.33 18.31
C GLU A 154 8.52 -7.03 17.28
N THR A 155 8.10 -8.27 17.59
CA THR A 155 7.14 -9.05 16.83
C THR A 155 5.82 -9.19 17.59
N ILE A 156 4.71 -9.47 16.88
CA ILE A 156 3.37 -9.55 17.48
C ILE A 156 3.39 -10.49 18.70
N ASP A 157 2.87 -9.98 19.82
CA ASP A 157 2.68 -10.73 21.05
C ASP A 157 1.35 -11.49 20.98
N TYR A 158 1.42 -12.73 20.47
CA TYR A 158 0.23 -13.56 20.31
C TYR A 158 -0.36 -14.01 21.64
N ASP A 159 0.43 -14.15 22.69
CA ASP A 159 -0.03 -14.56 24.01
C ASP A 159 -0.79 -13.40 24.69
N GLU A 160 -0.29 -12.16 24.55
CA GLU A 160 -1.04 -10.97 24.99
C GLU A 160 -2.30 -10.78 24.17
N LEU A 161 -2.25 -10.98 22.85
CA LEU A 161 -3.42 -10.91 21.98
C LEU A 161 -4.49 -11.90 22.44
N GLU A 162 -4.12 -13.15 22.77
CA GLU A 162 -5.06 -14.18 23.25
C GLU A 162 -5.68 -13.78 24.60
N ARG A 163 -4.88 -13.30 25.56
CA ARG A 163 -5.37 -12.82 26.86
C ARG A 163 -6.35 -11.63 26.70
N LEU A 164 -6.02 -10.69 25.82
CA LEU A 164 -6.89 -9.55 25.51
C LEU A 164 -8.21 -10.03 24.87
N ALA A 165 -8.13 -10.97 23.91
CA ALA A 165 -9.32 -11.52 23.27
C ALA A 165 -10.26 -12.23 24.28
N GLU A 166 -9.71 -13.05 25.17
CA GLU A 166 -10.48 -13.73 26.21
C GLU A 166 -11.14 -12.74 27.18
N LYS A 167 -10.43 -11.71 27.60
CA LYS A 167 -10.89 -10.69 28.54
C LYS A 167 -11.95 -9.77 27.93
N GLU A 168 -11.67 -9.22 26.75
CA GLU A 168 -12.49 -8.15 26.16
C GLU A 168 -13.60 -8.68 25.24
N ARG A 169 -13.56 -9.97 24.85
CA ARG A 169 -14.56 -10.64 24.00
C ARG A 169 -14.91 -9.81 22.76
N PRO A 170 -13.93 -9.44 21.92
CA PRO A 170 -14.18 -8.60 20.76
C PRO A 170 -15.12 -9.29 19.76
N LYS A 171 -15.81 -8.46 18.97
CA LYS A 171 -16.57 -8.94 17.81
C LYS A 171 -15.70 -9.15 16.59
N MET A 172 -14.54 -8.45 16.54
CA MET A 172 -13.58 -8.57 15.43
C MET A 172 -12.15 -8.49 15.95
N ILE A 173 -11.27 -9.28 15.34
CA ILE A 173 -9.82 -9.18 15.47
C ILE A 173 -9.26 -8.83 14.09
N ILE A 174 -8.43 -7.77 14.01
CA ILE A 174 -7.82 -7.30 12.76
C ILE A 174 -6.35 -7.71 12.75
N GLY A 175 -5.96 -8.50 11.74
CA GLY A 175 -4.57 -8.75 11.38
C GLY A 175 -4.09 -7.80 10.28
N GLY A 176 -2.78 -7.66 10.15
CA GLY A 176 -2.17 -6.78 9.15
C GLY A 176 -1.61 -5.50 9.76
N GLY A 177 -0.80 -4.79 8.97
CA GLY A 177 -0.16 -3.57 9.42
C GLY A 177 0.51 -2.80 8.29
N SER A 178 0.79 -1.50 8.55
CA SER A 178 1.44 -0.58 7.60
C SER A 178 2.95 -0.53 7.74
N ALA A 179 3.47 -0.91 8.92
CA ALA A 179 4.88 -0.78 9.28
C ALA A 179 5.34 -2.00 10.11
N TYR A 180 4.78 -3.16 9.83
CA TYR A 180 5.17 -4.42 10.45
C TYR A 180 5.97 -5.26 9.44
N PRO A 181 7.28 -5.50 9.69
CA PRO A 181 8.16 -6.08 8.68
C PRO A 181 8.23 -7.62 8.70
N ARG A 182 7.61 -8.29 9.67
CA ARG A 182 7.69 -9.75 9.85
C ARG A 182 6.45 -10.46 9.33
N ILE A 183 6.58 -11.76 9.09
CA ILE A 183 5.43 -12.63 8.76
C ILE A 183 4.46 -12.66 9.93
N ILE A 184 3.16 -12.57 9.61
CA ILE A 184 2.07 -12.73 10.57
C ILE A 184 1.61 -14.18 10.55
N ASP A 185 1.49 -14.80 11.73
CA ASP A 185 0.90 -16.14 11.86
C ASP A 185 -0.64 -16.05 11.79
N PHE A 186 -1.16 -16.10 10.58
CA PHE A 186 -2.60 -16.03 10.33
C PHE A 186 -3.37 -17.21 10.94
N ALA A 187 -2.74 -18.39 11.02
CA ALA A 187 -3.36 -19.56 11.62
C ALA A 187 -3.54 -19.38 13.15
N ARG A 188 -2.51 -18.87 13.83
CA ARG A 188 -2.58 -18.56 15.27
C ARG A 188 -3.61 -17.48 15.56
N MET A 189 -3.63 -16.40 14.78
CA MET A 189 -4.64 -15.34 14.92
C MET A 189 -6.06 -15.87 14.69
N ARG A 190 -6.25 -16.76 13.72
CA ARG A 190 -7.52 -17.42 13.48
C ARG A 190 -7.97 -18.24 14.67
N GLN A 191 -7.09 -19.05 15.26
CA GLN A 191 -7.40 -19.85 16.46
C GLN A 191 -7.83 -18.96 17.63
N ILE A 192 -7.15 -17.84 17.85
CA ILE A 192 -7.51 -16.86 18.89
C ILE A 192 -8.91 -16.28 18.62
N ALA A 193 -9.20 -15.89 17.37
CA ALA A 193 -10.51 -15.36 17.00
C ALA A 193 -11.63 -16.40 17.22
N ASP A 194 -11.42 -17.64 16.80
CA ASP A 194 -12.39 -18.73 16.98
C ASP A 194 -12.68 -19.01 18.45
N LYS A 195 -11.67 -19.00 19.31
CA LYS A 195 -11.80 -19.23 20.76
C LYS A 195 -12.77 -18.27 21.43
N VAL A 196 -12.93 -17.06 20.89
CA VAL A 196 -13.81 -16.02 21.44
C VAL A 196 -15.03 -15.72 20.57
N GLY A 197 -15.17 -16.40 19.43
CA GLY A 197 -16.27 -16.20 18.47
C GLY A 197 -16.19 -14.87 17.73
N ALA A 198 -14.99 -14.32 17.53
CA ALA A 198 -14.76 -13.08 16.81
C ALA A 198 -14.62 -13.32 15.29
N ILE A 199 -15.05 -12.35 14.49
CA ILE A 199 -14.69 -12.29 13.06
C ILE A 199 -13.19 -11.99 12.96
N TYR A 200 -12.46 -12.80 12.20
CA TYR A 200 -11.07 -12.53 11.86
C TYR A 200 -11.01 -11.83 10.50
N LEU A 201 -10.55 -10.59 10.50
CA LEU A 201 -10.30 -9.79 9.31
C LEU A 201 -8.80 -9.56 9.14
N VAL A 202 -8.31 -9.65 7.91
CA VAL A 202 -6.92 -9.29 7.60
C VAL A 202 -6.88 -8.17 6.57
N ASP A 203 -6.24 -7.06 6.93
CA ASP A 203 -5.84 -6.02 5.99
C ASP A 203 -4.46 -6.37 5.41
N MET A 204 -4.46 -6.92 4.19
CA MET A 204 -3.24 -7.32 3.50
C MET A 204 -2.68 -6.22 2.57
N ALA A 205 -3.17 -4.99 2.68
CA ALA A 205 -2.85 -3.91 1.74
C ALA A 205 -1.36 -3.76 1.47
N HIS A 206 -0.50 -3.85 2.48
CA HIS A 206 0.94 -3.71 2.31
C HIS A 206 1.59 -4.87 1.56
N PHE A 207 1.17 -6.09 1.84
CA PHE A 207 1.81 -7.31 1.31
C PHE A 207 0.97 -8.08 0.27
N ALA A 208 -0.13 -7.49 -0.23
CA ALA A 208 -1.00 -8.15 -1.20
C ALA A 208 -0.27 -8.62 -2.46
N GLY A 209 0.68 -7.84 -2.99
CA GLY A 209 1.51 -8.24 -4.11
C GLY A 209 2.44 -9.41 -3.80
N LEU A 210 2.92 -9.50 -2.55
CA LEU A 210 3.75 -10.63 -2.12
C LEU A 210 2.92 -11.92 -1.97
N VAL A 211 1.66 -11.81 -1.52
CA VAL A 211 0.70 -12.92 -1.49
C VAL A 211 0.39 -13.37 -2.93
N ALA A 212 0.06 -12.43 -3.83
CA ALA A 212 -0.20 -12.72 -5.24
C ALA A 212 1.00 -13.39 -5.94
N GLY A 213 2.21 -12.93 -5.62
CA GLY A 213 3.47 -13.52 -6.12
C GLY A 213 3.88 -14.83 -5.48
N GLY A 214 3.17 -15.29 -4.43
CA GLY A 214 3.42 -16.56 -3.74
C GLY A 214 4.66 -16.56 -2.85
N VAL A 215 5.13 -15.39 -2.39
CA VAL A 215 6.32 -15.23 -1.51
C VAL A 215 5.97 -14.81 -0.09
N HIS A 216 4.69 -14.66 0.21
CA HIS A 216 4.15 -14.40 1.54
C HIS A 216 2.96 -15.33 1.78
N PRO A 217 2.77 -15.87 3.00
CA PRO A 217 1.58 -16.64 3.33
C PRO A 217 0.29 -15.89 3.01
N SER A 218 -0.70 -16.61 2.49
CA SER A 218 -2.02 -16.02 2.20
C SER A 218 -2.89 -15.97 3.45
N PRO A 219 -3.52 -14.84 3.78
CA PRO A 219 -4.50 -14.76 4.84
C PRO A 219 -5.86 -15.35 4.45
N VAL A 220 -6.15 -15.51 3.14
CA VAL A 220 -7.47 -15.89 2.62
C VAL A 220 -8.00 -17.21 3.18
N PRO A 221 -7.18 -18.27 3.36
CA PRO A 221 -7.68 -19.50 3.99
C PRO A 221 -8.08 -19.34 5.45
N HIS A 222 -7.53 -18.35 6.15
CA HIS A 222 -7.67 -18.18 7.60
C HIS A 222 -8.71 -17.12 7.99
N ALA A 223 -8.84 -16.06 7.22
CA ALA A 223 -9.73 -14.94 7.53
C ALA A 223 -11.13 -15.09 6.92
N GLN A 224 -12.15 -14.59 7.61
CA GLN A 224 -13.50 -14.49 7.04
C GLN A 224 -13.56 -13.33 6.02
N ILE A 225 -12.84 -12.23 6.29
CA ILE A 225 -12.76 -11.07 5.41
C ILE A 225 -11.29 -10.69 5.22
N VAL A 226 -10.91 -10.38 4.01
CA VAL A 226 -9.58 -9.84 3.69
C VAL A 226 -9.76 -8.56 2.90
N THR A 227 -9.22 -7.47 3.41
CA THR A 227 -9.22 -6.17 2.71
C THR A 227 -7.85 -5.89 2.12
N SER A 228 -7.82 -5.07 1.09
CA SER A 228 -6.57 -4.62 0.48
C SER A 228 -6.72 -3.29 -0.24
N THR A 229 -5.58 -2.62 -0.44
CA THR A 229 -5.37 -1.66 -1.51
C THR A 229 -4.82 -2.36 -2.75
N THR A 230 -4.86 -1.69 -3.91
CA THR A 230 -4.31 -2.24 -5.16
C THR A 230 -2.97 -1.59 -5.56
N HIS A 231 -2.56 -0.49 -4.92
CA HIS A 231 -1.50 0.41 -5.39
C HIS A 231 -0.14 0.30 -4.64
N LYS A 232 0.04 -0.70 -3.77
CA LYS A 232 1.31 -0.91 -3.04
C LYS A 232 2.15 -2.01 -3.70
N THR A 233 2.45 -3.08 -2.99
CA THR A 233 3.17 -4.22 -3.58
C THR A 233 2.43 -4.87 -4.76
N LEU A 234 1.10 -4.73 -4.83
CA LEU A 234 0.30 -5.27 -5.94
C LEU A 234 0.44 -4.46 -7.25
N ARG A 235 1.01 -3.25 -7.19
CA ARG A 235 1.40 -2.45 -8.35
C ARG A 235 0.24 -2.05 -9.28
N GLY A 236 -0.94 -1.77 -8.72
CA GLY A 236 -2.14 -1.36 -9.45
C GLY A 236 -2.56 0.09 -9.20
N PRO A 237 -3.75 0.48 -9.67
CA PRO A 237 -4.27 1.82 -9.47
C PRO A 237 -4.55 2.08 -7.99
N ARG A 238 -4.54 3.35 -7.59
CA ARG A 238 -4.91 3.76 -6.22
C ARG A 238 -6.39 3.49 -5.97
N ALA A 239 -6.67 2.40 -5.25
CA ALA A 239 -8.02 1.95 -4.93
C ALA A 239 -8.00 0.90 -3.79
N GLY A 240 -9.19 0.35 -3.45
CA GLY A 240 -9.37 -0.74 -2.49
C GLY A 240 -10.12 -1.94 -3.08
N MET A 241 -10.13 -3.05 -2.35
CA MET A 241 -10.95 -4.24 -2.63
C MET A 241 -11.24 -5.00 -1.34
N ILE A 242 -12.28 -5.83 -1.37
CA ILE A 242 -12.66 -6.74 -0.28
C ILE A 242 -12.78 -8.15 -0.85
N LEU A 243 -12.13 -9.10 -0.22
CA LEU A 243 -12.30 -10.53 -0.43
C LEU A 243 -12.96 -11.12 0.81
N ALA A 244 -13.79 -12.14 0.66
CA ALA A 244 -14.45 -12.73 1.80
C ALA A 244 -14.90 -14.18 1.55
N LYS A 245 -15.41 -14.82 2.59
CA LYS A 245 -16.22 -16.03 2.48
C LYS A 245 -17.52 -15.70 1.75
N ALA A 246 -18.05 -16.64 0.96
CA ALA A 246 -19.19 -16.42 0.07
C ALA A 246 -20.43 -15.91 0.80
N GLU A 247 -20.70 -16.45 2.00
CA GLU A 247 -21.86 -16.10 2.83
C GLU A 247 -21.88 -14.64 3.29
N LEU A 248 -20.72 -13.97 3.35
CA LEU A 248 -20.60 -12.56 3.74
C LEU A 248 -20.79 -11.60 2.54
N GLY A 249 -20.76 -12.13 1.32
CA GLY A 249 -20.86 -11.35 0.09
C GLY A 249 -22.06 -10.40 0.05
N PRO A 250 -23.29 -10.88 0.27
CA PRO A 250 -24.48 -10.03 0.20
C PRO A 250 -24.48 -8.86 1.21
N ALA A 251 -23.94 -9.09 2.43
CA ALA A 251 -23.81 -8.04 3.44
C ALA A 251 -22.76 -6.99 3.03
N ILE A 252 -21.62 -7.43 2.50
CA ILE A 252 -20.57 -6.56 2.01
C ILE A 252 -21.07 -5.74 0.82
N ASP A 253 -21.72 -6.34 -0.18
CA ASP A 253 -22.28 -5.65 -1.32
C ASP A 253 -23.24 -4.54 -0.89
N LYS A 254 -24.19 -4.87 0.00
CA LYS A 254 -25.16 -3.90 0.52
C LYS A 254 -24.49 -2.74 1.28
N THR A 255 -23.41 -3.03 1.98
CA THR A 255 -22.68 -2.03 2.78
C THR A 255 -21.82 -1.13 1.89
N VAL A 256 -21.20 -1.69 0.84
CA VAL A 256 -20.48 -0.88 -0.15
C VAL A 256 -21.46 0.00 -0.91
N PHE A 257 -22.47 -0.60 -1.55
CA PHE A 257 -23.52 0.12 -2.25
C PHE A 257 -24.90 -0.45 -1.87
N PRO A 258 -25.84 0.37 -1.44
CA PRO A 258 -25.80 1.84 -1.30
C PRO A 258 -25.28 2.35 0.07
N GLY A 259 -24.74 1.46 0.92
CA GLY A 259 -24.47 1.81 2.31
C GLY A 259 -23.44 2.92 2.51
N MET A 260 -22.35 2.95 1.71
CA MET A 260 -21.25 3.93 1.87
C MET A 260 -20.88 4.67 0.60
N GLN A 261 -21.09 4.05 -0.57
CA GLN A 261 -20.74 4.62 -1.87
C GLN A 261 -21.97 4.69 -2.76
N GLY A 262 -21.94 5.62 -3.74
CA GLY A 262 -22.85 5.69 -4.86
C GLY A 262 -22.27 5.01 -6.10
N GLY A 263 -22.21 5.72 -7.24
CA GLY A 263 -21.65 5.19 -8.49
C GLY A 263 -20.18 4.79 -8.34
N PRO A 264 -19.82 3.58 -8.79
CA PRO A 264 -18.44 3.12 -8.72
C PRO A 264 -17.57 3.86 -9.74
N LEU A 265 -16.27 3.94 -9.46
CA LEU A 265 -15.26 4.48 -10.38
C LEU A 265 -14.90 3.42 -11.43
N VAL A 266 -15.69 3.30 -12.50
CA VAL A 266 -15.58 2.21 -13.48
C VAL A 266 -14.22 2.21 -14.18
N HIS A 267 -13.67 3.39 -14.51
CA HIS A 267 -12.31 3.52 -15.07
C HIS A 267 -11.24 2.97 -14.12
N ILE A 268 -11.42 3.12 -12.80
CA ILE A 268 -10.50 2.54 -11.81
C ILE A 268 -10.73 1.04 -11.66
N ILE A 269 -11.96 0.55 -11.78
CA ILE A 269 -12.24 -0.90 -11.82
C ILE A 269 -11.58 -1.53 -13.06
N ALA A 270 -11.62 -0.87 -14.21
CA ALA A 270 -10.90 -1.31 -15.40
C ALA A 270 -9.38 -1.41 -15.15
N ALA A 271 -8.80 -0.40 -14.54
CA ALA A 271 -7.39 -0.40 -14.15
C ALA A 271 -7.05 -1.51 -13.11
N LYS A 272 -7.96 -1.80 -12.16
CA LYS A 272 -7.82 -2.97 -11.27
C LYS A 272 -7.83 -4.30 -12.05
N ALA A 273 -8.72 -4.44 -13.03
CA ALA A 273 -8.79 -5.64 -13.86
C ALA A 273 -7.47 -5.87 -14.63
N VAL A 274 -6.85 -4.79 -15.15
CA VAL A 274 -5.52 -4.84 -15.79
C VAL A 274 -4.45 -5.24 -14.77
N CYS A 275 -4.40 -4.60 -13.61
CA CYS A 275 -3.47 -4.92 -12.54
C CYS A 275 -3.53 -6.40 -12.12
N PHE A 276 -4.73 -6.96 -11.94
CA PHE A 276 -4.89 -8.36 -11.56
C PHE A 276 -4.44 -9.30 -12.70
N GLN A 277 -4.66 -8.93 -13.96
CA GLN A 277 -4.15 -9.67 -15.12
C GLN A 277 -2.62 -9.69 -15.12
N GLU A 278 -1.96 -8.57 -14.86
CA GLU A 278 -0.50 -8.49 -14.75
C GLU A 278 0.00 -9.34 -13.57
N ALA A 279 -0.68 -9.27 -12.42
CA ALA A 279 -0.29 -10.00 -11.22
C ALA A 279 -0.43 -11.53 -11.35
N MET A 280 -1.24 -12.03 -12.30
CA MET A 280 -1.35 -13.46 -12.63
C MET A 280 -0.21 -13.96 -13.53
N GLN A 281 0.60 -13.10 -14.15
CA GLN A 281 1.67 -13.49 -15.03
C GLN A 281 2.90 -14.02 -14.27
N PRO A 282 3.71 -14.91 -14.87
CA PRO A 282 4.92 -15.45 -14.28
C PRO A 282 5.93 -14.35 -13.85
N GLU A 283 6.01 -13.27 -14.61
CA GLU A 283 6.90 -12.13 -14.38
C GLU A 283 6.61 -11.44 -13.05
N PHE A 284 5.34 -11.41 -12.65
CA PHE A 284 4.95 -10.84 -11.35
C PHE A 284 5.50 -11.65 -10.16
N LYS A 285 5.62 -12.98 -10.31
CA LYS A 285 6.25 -13.83 -9.29
C LYS A 285 7.76 -13.56 -9.19
N VAL A 286 8.41 -13.24 -10.31
CA VAL A 286 9.82 -12.83 -10.33
C VAL A 286 9.98 -11.48 -9.60
N TYR A 287 9.12 -10.51 -9.94
CA TYR A 287 9.08 -9.22 -9.26
C TYR A 287 8.88 -9.37 -7.73
N ALA A 288 7.90 -10.16 -7.29
CA ALA A 288 7.61 -10.33 -5.88
C ALA A 288 8.79 -10.94 -5.10
N ARG A 289 9.48 -11.94 -5.68
CA ARG A 289 10.71 -12.49 -5.09
C ARG A 289 11.82 -11.44 -4.98
N GLN A 290 12.00 -10.64 -6.04
CA GLN A 290 13.01 -9.60 -6.06
C GLN A 290 12.70 -8.48 -5.05
N VAL A 291 11.43 -8.15 -4.83
CA VAL A 291 11.02 -7.18 -3.78
C VAL A 291 11.52 -7.63 -2.41
N VAL A 292 11.31 -8.88 -2.04
CA VAL A 292 11.76 -9.42 -0.74
C VAL A 292 13.29 -9.48 -0.66
N ALA A 293 13.96 -9.95 -1.71
CA ALA A 293 15.42 -10.01 -1.77
C ALA A 293 16.03 -8.59 -1.62
N ASN A 294 15.49 -7.62 -2.32
CA ASN A 294 15.93 -6.23 -2.25
C ASN A 294 15.74 -5.62 -0.86
N ALA A 295 14.59 -5.85 -0.23
CA ALA A 295 14.32 -5.37 1.13
C ALA A 295 15.29 -5.98 2.14
N LYS A 296 15.57 -7.27 2.02
CA LYS A 296 16.52 -7.98 2.89
C LYS A 296 17.92 -7.38 2.78
N VAL A 297 18.41 -7.18 1.56
CA VAL A 297 19.75 -6.60 1.32
C VAL A 297 19.85 -5.17 1.82
N LEU A 298 18.79 -4.35 1.63
CA LEU A 298 18.74 -3.00 2.21
C LEU A 298 18.86 -3.04 3.73
N ALA A 299 18.09 -3.90 4.40
CA ALA A 299 18.11 -4.04 5.86
C ALA A 299 19.46 -4.51 6.38
N GLU A 300 20.04 -5.56 5.77
CA GLU A 300 21.35 -6.14 6.14
C GLU A 300 22.47 -5.09 5.94
N THR A 301 22.44 -4.33 4.85
CA THR A 301 23.46 -3.32 4.57
C THR A 301 23.36 -2.15 5.56
N LEU A 302 22.15 -1.64 5.84
CA LEU A 302 21.95 -0.60 6.85
C LEU A 302 22.35 -1.07 8.25
N ALA A 303 22.10 -2.32 8.60
CA ALA A 303 22.55 -2.92 9.85
C ALA A 303 24.10 -2.97 9.93
N ALA A 304 24.77 -3.33 8.83
CA ALA A 304 26.23 -3.32 8.73
C ALA A 304 26.84 -1.91 8.85
N GLU A 305 26.09 -0.88 8.40
CA GLU A 305 26.42 0.54 8.59
C GLU A 305 26.10 1.04 10.03
N GLY A 306 25.68 0.12 10.92
CA GLY A 306 25.45 0.39 12.33
C GLY A 306 24.08 1.00 12.66
N TYR A 307 23.07 0.89 11.79
CA TYR A 307 21.69 1.27 12.11
C TYR A 307 20.95 0.11 12.76
N ARG A 308 20.14 0.41 13.76
CA ARG A 308 19.21 -0.57 14.35
C ARG A 308 18.01 -0.76 13.43
N ILE A 309 17.83 -1.99 12.94
CA ILE A 309 16.64 -2.38 12.19
C ILE A 309 15.63 -2.98 13.18
N ILE A 310 14.43 -2.42 13.20
CA ILE A 310 13.35 -2.89 14.09
C ILE A 310 13.04 -4.36 13.79
N SER A 311 12.83 -5.13 14.84
CA SER A 311 12.67 -6.60 14.83
C SER A 311 13.86 -7.36 14.21
N GLY A 312 15.04 -6.73 14.11
CA GLY A 312 16.26 -7.35 13.61
C GLY A 312 16.29 -7.61 12.10
N GLY A 313 15.36 -7.05 11.31
CA GLY A 313 15.34 -7.24 9.86
C GLY A 313 13.94 -7.23 9.25
N THR A 314 13.80 -7.82 8.06
CA THR A 314 12.51 -7.92 7.36
C THR A 314 12.33 -9.25 6.64
N ASP A 315 11.09 -9.75 6.63
CA ASP A 315 10.63 -10.90 5.85
C ASP A 315 9.80 -10.46 4.63
N THR A 316 9.56 -9.15 4.47
CA THR A 316 8.64 -8.59 3.50
C THR A 316 9.32 -7.51 2.63
N HIS A 317 8.57 -6.51 2.21
CA HIS A 317 9.04 -5.37 1.40
C HIS A 317 9.39 -4.14 2.23
N VAL A 318 9.07 -4.13 3.53
CA VAL A 318 9.16 -2.96 4.41
C VAL A 318 10.09 -3.22 5.58
N MET A 319 10.82 -2.20 6.00
CA MET A 319 11.59 -2.16 7.23
C MET A 319 11.42 -0.84 7.95
N LEU A 320 11.62 -0.85 9.26
CA LEU A 320 11.76 0.35 10.08
C LEU A 320 13.21 0.47 10.55
N VAL A 321 13.75 1.66 10.45
CA VAL A 321 15.11 1.99 10.86
C VAL A 321 15.06 3.01 12.00
N ASP A 322 15.64 2.66 13.15
CA ASP A 322 15.82 3.58 14.27
C ASP A 322 16.98 4.54 13.95
N VAL A 323 16.64 5.79 13.67
CA VAL A 323 17.62 6.84 13.42
C VAL A 323 17.88 7.68 14.68
N PHE A 324 17.00 7.58 15.70
CA PHE A 324 17.17 8.31 16.96
C PHE A 324 18.37 7.78 17.75
N ALA A 325 18.65 6.49 17.66
CA ALA A 325 19.87 5.90 18.21
C ALA A 325 21.18 6.50 17.64
N LYS A 326 21.11 7.18 16.48
CA LYS A 326 22.20 7.93 15.85
C LYS A 326 22.11 9.44 16.11
N GLY A 327 21.27 9.89 17.05
CA GLY A 327 21.15 11.28 17.47
C GLY A 327 20.39 12.17 16.48
N MET A 328 19.41 11.62 15.73
CA MET A 328 18.56 12.39 14.84
C MET A 328 17.11 11.96 14.92
N LEU A 329 16.17 12.87 14.65
CA LEU A 329 14.75 12.54 14.52
C LEU A 329 14.45 12.00 13.11
N GLY A 330 13.38 11.20 12.99
CA GLY A 330 12.91 10.73 11.70
C GLY A 330 12.61 11.85 10.69
N SER A 331 12.15 13.01 11.17
CA SER A 331 11.92 14.20 10.33
C SER A 331 13.22 14.83 9.78
N GLU A 332 14.31 14.77 10.54
CA GLU A 332 15.62 15.26 10.08
C GLU A 332 16.18 14.29 9.03
N ALA A 333 16.03 12.98 9.26
CA ALA A 333 16.44 11.96 8.30
C ALA A 333 15.63 12.04 7.00
N GLU A 334 14.30 12.16 7.08
CA GLU A 334 13.41 12.34 5.92
C GLU A 334 13.83 13.56 5.07
N LYS A 335 14.15 14.69 5.73
CA LYS A 335 14.59 15.91 5.05
C LYS A 335 15.93 15.72 4.34
N ALA A 336 16.95 15.22 5.03
CA ALA A 336 18.28 15.02 4.46
C ALA A 336 18.28 14.06 3.27
N LEU A 337 17.54 12.95 3.38
CA LEU A 337 17.36 11.97 2.29
C LEU A 337 16.62 12.60 1.10
N GLY A 338 15.61 13.44 1.35
CA GLY A 338 14.89 14.17 0.32
C GLY A 338 15.81 15.13 -0.45
N GLU A 339 16.75 15.82 0.22
CA GLU A 339 17.76 16.67 -0.40
C GLU A 339 18.72 15.86 -1.29
N ALA A 340 18.98 14.60 -0.93
CA ALA A 340 19.76 13.65 -1.74
C ALA A 340 18.93 12.92 -2.82
N ALA A 341 17.67 13.32 -3.08
CA ALA A 341 16.71 12.67 -3.97
C ALA A 341 16.37 11.22 -3.61
N ILE A 342 16.42 10.88 -2.33
CA ILE A 342 15.99 9.58 -1.77
C ILE A 342 14.73 9.82 -0.94
N THR A 343 13.58 9.31 -1.40
CA THR A 343 12.29 9.56 -0.78
C THR A 343 11.93 8.45 0.22
N VAL A 344 11.78 8.81 1.48
CA VAL A 344 11.33 7.94 2.57
C VAL A 344 10.24 8.65 3.38
N ASN A 345 9.64 7.99 4.36
CA ASN A 345 8.80 8.68 5.34
C ASN A 345 9.29 8.47 6.76
N LYS A 346 9.21 9.53 7.59
CA LYS A 346 9.37 9.41 9.04
C LYS A 346 8.29 8.50 9.62
N ASN A 347 8.65 7.71 10.63
CA ASN A 347 7.75 6.73 11.25
C ASN A 347 8.10 6.52 12.72
N ALA A 348 7.08 6.40 13.57
CA ALA A 348 7.29 5.91 14.92
C ALA A 348 7.82 4.48 14.90
N ILE A 349 8.61 4.13 15.90
CA ILE A 349 9.08 2.75 16.12
C ILE A 349 8.35 2.17 17.33
N PRO A 350 8.25 0.84 17.49
CA PRO A 350 7.70 0.24 18.70
C PRO A 350 8.40 0.79 19.96
N PHE A 351 7.59 1.09 20.98
CA PHE A 351 8.07 1.69 22.26
C PHE A 351 8.79 3.02 22.09
N ASP A 352 8.45 3.78 21.05
CA ASP A 352 9.03 5.11 20.81
C ASP A 352 8.85 6.02 22.03
N THR A 353 9.95 6.60 22.49
CA THR A 353 9.95 7.54 23.61
C THR A 353 9.63 8.98 23.19
N ASN A 354 9.67 9.25 21.89
CA ASN A 354 9.36 10.54 21.33
C ASN A 354 7.85 10.65 20.98
N PRO A 355 7.29 11.87 21.01
CA PRO A 355 5.90 12.06 20.64
C PRO A 355 5.65 11.77 19.15
N PRO A 356 4.43 11.39 18.75
CA PRO A 356 4.10 10.98 17.37
C PRO A 356 4.48 11.97 16.26
N LEU A 357 4.53 13.26 16.56
CA LEU A 357 4.94 14.30 15.62
C LEU A 357 6.46 14.41 15.43
N LYS A 358 7.25 13.80 16.31
CA LYS A 358 8.71 13.77 16.30
C LYS A 358 9.23 12.32 16.37
N PRO A 359 8.85 11.45 15.42
CA PRO A 359 9.14 10.02 15.52
C PRO A 359 10.62 9.72 15.43
N SER A 360 11.03 8.62 16.07
CA SER A 360 12.41 8.15 16.18
C SER A 360 12.94 7.43 14.96
N GLY A 361 12.08 7.04 14.03
CA GLY A 361 12.47 6.20 12.90
C GLY A 361 12.08 6.75 11.53
N ILE A 362 12.56 6.03 10.53
CA ILE A 362 12.10 6.13 9.14
C ILE A 362 11.60 4.76 8.67
N ARG A 363 10.64 4.76 7.75
CA ARG A 363 10.14 3.56 7.08
C ARG A 363 10.66 3.53 5.66
N ILE A 364 11.22 2.39 5.27
CA ILE A 364 11.83 2.15 3.96
C ILE A 364 11.19 0.90 3.34
N GLY A 365 11.01 0.91 2.02
CA GLY A 365 10.53 -0.23 1.25
C GLY A 365 11.18 -0.36 -0.12
N SER A 366 11.12 -1.54 -0.68
CA SER A 366 11.79 -1.90 -1.94
C SER A 366 10.91 -1.94 -3.21
N PRO A 367 9.55 -1.88 -3.15
CA PRO A 367 8.72 -2.18 -4.33
C PRO A 367 8.97 -1.28 -5.53
N ALA A 368 9.05 0.03 -5.33
CA ALA A 368 9.21 1.00 -6.41
C ALA A 368 10.54 0.83 -7.17
N LEU A 369 11.64 0.68 -6.45
CA LEU A 369 12.96 0.44 -7.07
C LEU A 369 13.02 -0.92 -7.77
N THR A 370 12.37 -1.95 -7.20
CA THR A 370 12.26 -3.26 -7.84
C THR A 370 11.44 -3.19 -9.14
N THR A 371 10.38 -2.39 -9.17
CA THR A 371 9.59 -2.16 -10.39
C THR A 371 10.43 -1.50 -11.49
N ARG A 372 11.40 -0.66 -11.15
CA ARG A 372 12.36 -0.06 -12.09
C ARG A 372 13.41 -1.05 -12.60
N GLY A 373 13.50 -2.26 -12.03
CA GLY A 373 14.48 -3.28 -12.43
C GLY A 373 15.75 -3.33 -11.59
N MET A 374 15.84 -2.52 -10.53
CA MET A 374 16.98 -2.53 -9.59
C MET A 374 16.99 -3.81 -8.78
N LYS A 375 18.18 -4.32 -8.48
CA LYS A 375 18.41 -5.57 -7.76
C LYS A 375 19.34 -5.36 -6.56
N GLU A 376 19.88 -6.43 -6.02
CA GLU A 376 20.66 -6.44 -4.78
C GLU A 376 21.89 -5.55 -4.82
N THR A 377 22.54 -5.41 -5.98
CA THR A 377 23.73 -4.55 -6.15
C THR A 377 23.37 -3.09 -5.96
N GLU A 378 22.30 -2.64 -6.61
CA GLU A 378 21.78 -1.28 -6.48
C GLU A 378 21.29 -1.02 -5.05
N MET A 379 20.63 -2.04 -4.42
CA MET A 379 20.15 -1.90 -3.04
C MET A 379 21.29 -1.70 -2.03
N ARG A 380 22.43 -2.39 -2.20
CA ARG A 380 23.62 -2.14 -1.37
C ARG A 380 24.14 -0.73 -1.54
N GLN A 381 24.16 -0.24 -2.78
CA GLN A 381 24.62 1.12 -3.06
C GLN A 381 23.67 2.16 -2.47
N VAL A 382 22.36 1.98 -2.64
CA VAL A 382 21.31 2.85 -2.07
C VAL A 382 21.43 2.89 -0.54
N ALA A 383 21.61 1.75 0.12
CA ALA A 383 21.78 1.69 1.57
C ALA A 383 23.03 2.48 2.04
N ARG A 384 24.13 2.41 1.32
CA ARG A 384 25.33 3.20 1.62
C ARG A 384 25.09 4.70 1.43
N TRP A 385 24.41 5.10 0.37
CA TRP A 385 24.02 6.50 0.18
C TRP A 385 23.08 7.02 1.27
N ILE A 386 22.14 6.17 1.73
CA ILE A 386 21.31 6.50 2.89
C ILE A 386 22.18 6.73 4.12
N SER A 387 23.13 5.83 4.40
CA SER A 387 24.05 5.96 5.53
C SER A 387 24.90 7.22 5.43
N GLU A 388 25.52 7.48 4.27
CA GLU A 388 26.35 8.67 3.99
C GLU A 388 25.53 9.94 4.15
N ALA A 389 24.34 10.02 3.54
CA ALA A 389 23.46 11.18 3.64
C ALA A 389 23.01 11.47 5.09
N LEU A 390 22.70 10.46 5.86
CA LEU A 390 22.30 10.62 7.25
C LEU A 390 23.48 11.03 8.15
N HIS A 391 24.67 10.51 7.89
CA HIS A 391 25.88 10.89 8.61
C HIS A 391 26.23 12.36 8.36
N HIS A 392 26.15 12.79 7.11
CA HIS A 392 26.50 14.14 6.64
C HIS A 392 25.26 15.03 6.42
N ARG A 393 24.16 14.80 7.17
CA ARG A 393 22.84 15.43 6.98
C ARG A 393 22.80 16.96 7.02
N LYS A 394 23.90 17.60 7.50
CA LYS A 394 24.04 19.06 7.57
C LYS A 394 25.02 19.62 6.54
N GLU A 395 25.60 18.77 5.70
CA GLU A 395 26.63 19.10 4.73
C GLU A 395 26.03 19.13 3.32
N ALA A 396 25.59 20.31 2.88
CA ALA A 396 24.86 20.48 1.61
C ALA A 396 25.65 19.94 0.39
N ASP A 397 26.98 20.11 0.39
CA ASP A 397 27.84 19.64 -0.71
C ASP A 397 27.86 18.11 -0.81
N VAL A 398 27.86 17.40 0.33
CA VAL A 398 27.80 15.93 0.36
C VAL A 398 26.44 15.45 -0.13
N LEU A 399 25.35 16.07 0.34
CA LEU A 399 23.99 15.72 -0.12
C LEU A 399 23.81 15.98 -1.62
N ALA A 400 24.37 17.09 -2.14
CA ALA A 400 24.35 17.41 -3.58
C ALA A 400 25.16 16.39 -4.40
N LYS A 401 26.31 15.93 -3.89
CA LYS A 401 27.10 14.86 -4.52
C LYS A 401 26.31 13.55 -4.60
N ILE A 402 25.68 13.14 -3.49
CA ILE A 402 24.86 11.92 -3.45
C ILE A 402 23.68 12.07 -4.43
N ARG A 403 23.03 13.23 -4.47
CA ARG A 403 21.96 13.51 -5.44
C ARG A 403 22.44 13.31 -6.89
N GLY A 404 23.65 13.76 -7.24
CA GLY A 404 24.23 13.52 -8.56
C GLY A 404 24.36 12.02 -8.88
N GLN A 405 24.85 11.23 -7.93
CA GLN A 405 24.98 9.78 -8.07
C GLN A 405 23.62 9.08 -8.16
N VAL A 406 22.61 9.55 -7.41
CA VAL A 406 21.22 9.07 -7.49
C VAL A 406 20.64 9.32 -8.88
N LEU A 407 20.86 10.50 -9.46
CA LEU A 407 20.44 10.84 -10.83
C LEU A 407 21.08 9.92 -11.88
N GLU A 408 22.38 9.65 -11.77
CA GLU A 408 23.09 8.72 -12.65
C GLU A 408 22.49 7.30 -12.59
N LEU A 409 22.21 6.80 -11.37
CA LEU A 409 21.56 5.52 -11.21
C LEU A 409 20.13 5.53 -11.77
N ALA A 410 19.38 6.60 -11.54
CA ALA A 410 18.01 6.76 -12.03
C ALA A 410 17.94 6.72 -13.57
N GLU A 411 18.90 7.32 -14.27
CA GLU A 411 18.99 7.26 -15.75
C GLU A 411 19.34 5.86 -16.27
N ALA A 412 20.09 5.06 -15.52
CA ALA A 412 20.37 3.68 -15.88
C ALA A 412 19.13 2.77 -15.78
N PHE A 413 18.11 3.18 -15.01
CA PHE A 413 16.84 2.48 -14.80
C PHE A 413 15.66 3.40 -15.13
N PRO A 414 15.43 3.77 -16.40
CA PRO A 414 14.50 4.81 -16.78
C PRO A 414 13.05 4.45 -16.48
N LEU A 415 12.30 5.40 -15.93
CA LEU A 415 10.88 5.31 -15.68
C LEU A 415 10.10 6.16 -16.69
N TYR A 416 9.01 5.61 -17.29
CA TYR A 416 8.11 6.32 -18.20
C TYR A 416 8.83 7.07 -19.36
N ALA A 417 9.79 6.42 -19.99
CA ALA A 417 10.64 7.03 -21.03
C ALA A 417 9.84 7.64 -22.19
N GLU A 418 8.79 6.95 -22.66
CA GLU A 418 7.94 7.44 -23.76
C GLU A 418 7.11 8.66 -23.35
N ARG A 419 6.57 8.70 -22.11
CA ARG A 419 5.85 9.87 -21.60
C ARG A 419 6.77 11.09 -21.51
N ARG A 420 7.97 10.90 -21.01
CA ARG A 420 9.00 11.97 -20.94
C ARG A 420 9.37 12.50 -22.31
N ALA A 421 9.52 11.61 -23.30
CA ALA A 421 9.82 12.02 -24.68
C ALA A 421 8.70 12.85 -25.32
N LYS A 422 7.43 12.48 -25.08
CA LYS A 422 6.27 13.25 -25.57
C LYS A 422 6.19 14.64 -24.95
N ALA A 423 6.34 14.75 -23.62
CA ALA A 423 6.35 16.05 -22.93
C ALA A 423 7.43 16.99 -23.48
N HIS A 424 8.65 16.47 -23.77
CA HIS A 424 9.72 17.26 -24.37
C HIS A 424 9.43 17.69 -25.82
N ALA A 425 8.66 16.92 -26.58
CA ALA A 425 8.28 17.28 -27.95
C ALA A 425 7.22 18.39 -27.97
N GLU A 426 6.24 18.33 -27.06
CA GLU A 426 5.17 19.34 -26.94
C GLU A 426 5.66 20.71 -26.44
N VAL A 427 6.72 20.75 -25.63
CA VAL A 427 7.35 21.99 -25.16
C VAL A 427 8.19 22.68 -26.26
N ARG A 428 8.60 21.93 -27.31
CA ARG A 428 9.41 22.45 -28.42
C ARG A 428 8.59 22.86 -29.66
N ALA A 429 7.33 22.50 -29.70
CA ALA A 429 6.37 22.85 -30.76
C ALA A 429 5.56 24.10 -30.39
#